data_8850ce30cb0d97a3ad0ef5f2f6599f46
#
_entry.id   8850ce30cb0d97a3ad0ef5f2f6599f46
#
_cell.length_a   1.000
_cell.length_b   1.000
_cell.length_c   1.000
_cell.angle_alpha   90.00
_cell.angle_beta   90.00
_cell.angle_gamma   90.00
#
_symmetry.space_group_name_H-M   'P 1'
#
loop_
_entity.id
_entity.type
_entity.pdbx_description
1 polymer ?
#
loop_
_entity_poly.entity_id
_entity_poly.type
_entity_poly.pdbx_seq_one_letter_code
_entity_poly.pdbx_strand_id
1 'polypeptide(L)'
;MAAKDVRYNVEARELLKEGADALANAVKTTLGPKGRNVVIDKKFGAPRITKDGVTVAKEIELEDSFKNAGAQLVKSVASKTGDDAGDGTTTATVLTQAILTEGMKNVAAGANPLDIKRGIDKAVAKLVEEIKSQAEKIENSYEKIEQVATISGNNDPEIGKLIADGMRAVSV
;
A
#
# COMPACT_ATOMS: atom_id res chain seq x y z
N MET A 1 -14.45 -6.56 -31.64
CA MET A 1 -13.92 -5.83 -30.48
C MET A 1 -15.08 -5.58 -29.53
N ALA A 2 -14.93 -5.84 -28.23
CA ALA A 2 -15.97 -5.51 -27.26
C ALA A 2 -16.14 -3.96 -27.20
N ALA A 3 -17.39 -3.51 -27.08
CA ALA A 3 -17.69 -2.10 -26.88
C ALA A 3 -16.99 -1.59 -25.61
N LYS A 4 -16.45 -0.37 -25.67
CA LYS A 4 -15.85 0.30 -24.51
C LYS A 4 -16.87 1.24 -23.90
N ASP A 5 -17.11 1.13 -22.61
CA ASP A 5 -17.85 2.13 -21.87
C ASP A 5 -16.93 3.32 -21.56
N VAL A 6 -17.46 4.54 -21.65
CA VAL A 6 -16.68 5.76 -21.47
C VAL A 6 -17.44 6.68 -20.52
N ARG A 7 -16.77 7.10 -19.44
CA ARG A 7 -17.29 8.02 -18.44
C ARG A 7 -16.44 9.28 -18.39
N TYR A 8 -17.05 10.40 -18.02
CA TYR A 8 -16.41 11.71 -18.07
C TYR A 8 -16.58 12.50 -16.78
N ASN A 9 -15.73 13.48 -16.59
CA ASN A 9 -15.84 14.53 -15.58
C ASN A 9 -15.98 14.00 -14.13
N VAL A 10 -16.97 14.52 -13.42
CA VAL A 10 -17.18 14.25 -11.99
C VAL A 10 -17.52 12.78 -11.77
N GLU A 11 -18.44 12.22 -12.54
CA GLU A 11 -18.86 10.81 -12.43
C GLU A 11 -17.68 9.84 -12.54
N ALA A 12 -16.82 10.03 -13.56
CA ALA A 12 -15.64 9.17 -13.72
C ALA A 12 -14.69 9.24 -12.53
N ARG A 13 -14.47 10.44 -11.99
CA ARG A 13 -13.60 10.65 -10.83
C ARG A 13 -14.18 10.04 -9.55
N GLU A 14 -15.49 10.15 -9.34
CA GLU A 14 -16.17 9.57 -8.19
C GLU A 14 -16.07 8.05 -8.20
N LEU A 15 -16.37 7.40 -9.32
CA LEU A 15 -16.26 5.95 -9.46
C LEU A 15 -14.83 5.45 -9.22
N LEU A 16 -13.84 6.11 -9.79
CA LEU A 16 -12.43 5.77 -9.54
C LEU A 16 -12.05 5.94 -8.07
N LYS A 17 -12.52 7.03 -7.43
CA LYS A 17 -12.26 7.26 -6.01
C LYS A 17 -12.93 6.22 -5.13
N GLU A 18 -14.19 5.88 -5.40
CA GLU A 18 -14.90 4.84 -4.64
C GLU A 18 -14.16 3.49 -4.70
N GLY A 19 -13.65 3.14 -5.87
CA GLY A 19 -12.85 1.93 -6.03
C GLY A 19 -11.54 1.97 -5.27
N ALA A 20 -10.82 3.09 -5.33
CA ALA A 20 -9.61 3.32 -4.56
C ALA A 20 -9.88 3.26 -3.05
N ASP A 21 -10.98 3.88 -2.59
CA ASP A 21 -11.39 3.86 -1.20
C ASP A 21 -11.79 2.45 -0.72
N ALA A 22 -12.49 1.69 -1.54
CA ALA A 22 -12.88 0.32 -1.21
C ALA A 22 -11.66 -0.55 -0.91
N LEU A 23 -10.65 -0.52 -1.80
CA LEU A 23 -9.41 -1.26 -1.58
C LEU A 23 -8.63 -0.74 -0.37
N ALA A 24 -8.41 0.57 -0.29
CA ALA A 24 -7.62 1.15 0.79
C ALA A 24 -8.29 0.94 2.17
N ASN A 25 -9.61 1.00 2.25
CA ASN A 25 -10.36 0.73 3.48
C ASN A 25 -10.22 -0.73 3.96
N ALA A 26 -10.17 -1.69 3.05
CA ALA A 26 -9.90 -3.08 3.40
C ALA A 26 -8.45 -3.26 3.89
N VAL A 27 -7.48 -2.72 3.16
CA VAL A 27 -6.05 -2.86 3.47
C VAL A 27 -5.69 -2.18 4.79
N LYS A 28 -6.17 -0.96 5.04
CA LYS A 28 -5.83 -0.20 6.27
C LYS A 28 -6.27 -0.87 7.57
N THR A 29 -7.21 -1.80 7.53
CA THR A 29 -7.63 -2.55 8.72
C THR A 29 -6.50 -3.43 9.28
N THR A 30 -5.49 -3.75 8.47
CA THR A 30 -4.35 -4.56 8.85
C THR A 30 -3.19 -3.74 9.46
N LEU A 31 -3.28 -2.40 9.46
CA LEU A 31 -2.18 -1.51 9.83
C LEU A 31 -1.93 -1.46 11.34
N GLY A 32 -0.66 -1.56 11.70
CA GLY A 32 -0.14 -1.24 13.01
C GLY A 32 -0.51 -2.23 14.13
N PRO A 33 -0.24 -1.86 15.40
CA PRO A 33 -0.43 -2.76 16.55
C PRO A 33 -1.87 -3.21 16.77
N LYS A 34 -2.84 -2.41 16.32
CA LYS A 34 -4.27 -2.73 16.36
C LYS A 34 -4.77 -3.35 15.06
N GLY A 35 -3.87 -3.70 14.16
CA GLY A 35 -4.20 -4.36 12.89
C GLY A 35 -4.96 -5.67 13.11
N ARG A 36 -5.98 -5.88 12.27
CA ARG A 36 -6.86 -7.05 12.35
C ARG A 36 -6.62 -7.98 11.17
N ASN A 37 -6.96 -9.25 11.37
CA ASN A 37 -7.04 -10.19 10.27
C ASN A 37 -8.19 -9.83 9.34
N VAL A 38 -7.96 -10.00 8.05
CA VAL A 38 -8.97 -9.95 7.01
C VAL A 38 -9.28 -11.38 6.59
N VAL A 39 -10.56 -11.69 6.49
CA VAL A 39 -11.03 -12.97 5.95
C VAL A 39 -11.42 -12.75 4.50
N ILE A 40 -10.76 -13.49 3.61
CA ILE A 40 -10.98 -13.41 2.17
C ILE A 40 -11.72 -14.68 1.75
N ASP A 41 -12.92 -14.51 1.23
CA ASP A 41 -13.69 -15.63 0.67
C ASP A 41 -13.04 -16.15 -0.61
N LYS A 42 -13.10 -17.46 -0.81
CA LYS A 42 -12.62 -18.11 -2.02
C LYS A 42 -13.73 -18.93 -2.65
N LYS A 43 -13.88 -18.80 -3.96
CA LYS A 43 -14.85 -19.60 -4.73
C LYS A 43 -14.67 -21.12 -4.54
N PHE A 44 -13.43 -21.56 -4.27
CA PHE A 44 -13.08 -22.95 -4.03
C PHE A 44 -12.11 -23.06 -2.86
N GLY A 45 -12.43 -23.91 -1.88
CA GLY A 45 -11.61 -24.16 -0.71
C GLY A 45 -11.99 -23.30 0.51
N ALA A 46 -11.15 -23.35 1.55
CA ALA A 46 -11.38 -22.59 2.78
C ALA A 46 -11.06 -21.10 2.59
N PRO A 47 -11.76 -20.20 3.29
CA PRO A 47 -11.43 -18.78 3.32
C PRO A 47 -9.96 -18.55 3.74
N ARG A 48 -9.31 -17.57 3.13
CA ARG A 48 -7.95 -17.17 3.52
C ARG A 48 -8.01 -16.10 4.61
N ILE A 49 -7.29 -16.32 5.69
CA ILE A 49 -7.14 -15.36 6.78
C ILE A 49 -5.73 -14.76 6.70
N THR A 50 -5.63 -13.45 6.67
CA THR A 50 -4.33 -12.76 6.58
C THR A 50 -4.35 -11.38 7.25
N LYS A 51 -3.18 -10.96 7.73
CA LYS A 51 -2.90 -9.57 8.17
C LYS A 51 -2.06 -8.81 7.14
N ASP A 52 -1.56 -9.49 6.13
CA ASP A 52 -0.70 -8.88 5.12
C ASP A 52 -1.51 -8.01 4.16
N GLY A 53 -1.23 -6.70 4.18
CA GLY A 53 -1.96 -5.71 3.39
C GLY A 53 -1.81 -5.91 1.88
N VAL A 54 -0.65 -6.34 1.37
CA VAL A 54 -0.48 -6.59 -0.06
C VAL A 54 -1.26 -7.81 -0.52
N THR A 55 -1.34 -8.84 0.32
CA THR A 55 -2.19 -10.01 0.04
C THR A 55 -3.66 -9.60 -0.03
N VAL A 56 -4.14 -8.80 0.92
CA VAL A 56 -5.51 -8.26 0.88
C VAL A 56 -5.73 -7.46 -0.40
N ALA A 57 -4.82 -6.54 -0.75
CA ALA A 57 -4.93 -5.71 -1.95
C ALA A 57 -5.02 -6.55 -3.24
N LYS A 58 -4.25 -7.64 -3.33
CA LYS A 58 -4.22 -8.52 -4.52
C LYS A 58 -5.53 -9.26 -4.75
N GLU A 59 -6.28 -9.55 -3.70
CA GLU A 59 -7.53 -10.33 -3.79
C GLU A 59 -8.78 -9.45 -4.03
N ILE A 60 -8.64 -8.11 -3.94
CA ILE A 60 -9.79 -7.23 -4.15
C ILE A 60 -10.06 -7.03 -5.63
N GLU A 61 -11.27 -7.42 -6.03
CA GLU A 61 -11.87 -7.16 -7.34
C GLU A 61 -13.30 -6.65 -7.12
N LEU A 62 -13.70 -5.63 -7.87
CA LEU A 62 -15.00 -5.01 -7.79
C LEU A 62 -15.81 -5.30 -9.06
N GLU A 63 -17.11 -5.50 -8.91
CA GLU A 63 -18.01 -5.81 -10.04
C GLU A 63 -18.11 -4.67 -11.05
N ASP A 64 -18.19 -3.42 -10.56
CA ASP A 64 -18.19 -2.25 -11.42
C ASP A 64 -16.81 -2.02 -12.02
N SER A 65 -16.70 -1.99 -13.32
CA SER A 65 -15.43 -1.89 -14.05
C SER A 65 -14.67 -0.58 -13.79
N PHE A 66 -15.37 0.55 -13.57
CA PHE A 66 -14.75 1.84 -13.28
C PHE A 66 -14.25 1.89 -11.84
N LYS A 67 -15.05 1.41 -10.88
CA LYS A 67 -14.58 1.28 -9.49
C LYS A 67 -13.41 0.31 -9.42
N ASN A 68 -13.49 -0.80 -10.14
CA ASN A 68 -12.38 -1.76 -10.21
C ASN A 68 -11.12 -1.12 -10.79
N ALA A 69 -11.22 -0.26 -11.81
CA ALA A 69 -10.06 0.47 -12.32
C ALA A 69 -9.41 1.34 -11.23
N GLY A 70 -10.19 2.04 -10.40
CA GLY A 70 -9.70 2.78 -9.24
C GLY A 70 -8.99 1.89 -8.22
N ALA A 71 -9.58 0.74 -7.88
CA ALA A 71 -8.97 -0.25 -7.01
C ALA A 71 -7.64 -0.78 -7.58
N GLN A 72 -7.58 -1.10 -8.88
CA GLN A 72 -6.36 -1.59 -9.53
C GLN A 72 -5.22 -0.57 -9.54
N LEU A 73 -5.51 0.74 -9.61
CA LEU A 73 -4.49 1.78 -9.48
C LEU A 73 -3.84 1.75 -8.09
N VAL A 74 -4.63 1.64 -7.02
CA VAL A 74 -4.09 1.53 -5.65
C VAL A 74 -3.38 0.20 -5.43
N LYS A 75 -3.90 -0.90 -5.97
CA LYS A 75 -3.25 -2.21 -5.97
C LYS A 75 -1.87 -2.17 -6.61
N SER A 76 -1.71 -1.43 -7.71
CA SER A 76 -0.42 -1.29 -8.38
C SER A 76 0.61 -0.58 -7.49
N VAL A 77 0.19 0.42 -6.68
CA VAL A 77 1.06 1.09 -5.71
C VAL A 77 1.52 0.12 -4.63
N ALA A 78 0.60 -0.65 -4.04
CA ALA A 78 0.95 -1.65 -3.03
C ALA A 78 1.93 -2.70 -3.57
N SER A 79 1.67 -3.22 -4.78
CA SER A 79 2.54 -4.21 -5.42
C SER A 79 3.92 -3.65 -5.70
N LYS A 80 4.00 -2.45 -6.30
CA LYS A 80 5.28 -1.81 -6.59
C LYS A 80 6.08 -1.52 -5.32
N THR A 81 5.43 -1.08 -4.24
CA THR A 81 6.11 -0.87 -2.96
C THR A 81 6.69 -2.19 -2.41
N GLY A 82 5.93 -3.29 -2.53
CA GLY A 82 6.41 -4.62 -2.15
C GLY A 82 7.60 -5.09 -2.98
N ASP A 83 7.58 -4.85 -4.28
CA ASP A 83 8.66 -5.24 -5.20
C ASP A 83 9.93 -4.40 -4.97
N ASP A 84 9.79 -3.09 -4.73
CA ASP A 84 10.92 -2.16 -4.58
C ASP A 84 11.56 -2.19 -3.18
N ALA A 85 10.74 -2.36 -2.12
CA ALA A 85 11.19 -2.22 -0.73
C ALA A 85 10.95 -3.46 0.14
N GLY A 86 10.10 -4.39 -0.27
CA GLY A 86 9.75 -5.59 0.50
C GLY A 86 8.82 -5.34 1.69
N ASP A 87 8.59 -4.08 2.06
CA ASP A 87 7.74 -3.66 3.19
C ASP A 87 7.06 -2.31 2.92
N GLY A 88 6.16 -1.88 3.84
CA GLY A 88 5.48 -0.59 3.75
C GLY A 88 4.29 -0.56 2.79
N THR A 89 3.82 -1.68 2.27
CA THR A 89 2.73 -1.78 1.31
C THR A 89 1.41 -1.21 1.83
N THR A 90 1.07 -1.48 3.09
CA THR A 90 -0.11 -0.95 3.76
C THR A 90 0.01 0.56 3.98
N THR A 91 1.17 1.05 4.40
CA THR A 91 1.46 2.47 4.57
C THR A 91 1.33 3.21 3.25
N ALA A 92 1.92 2.68 2.16
CA ALA A 92 1.82 3.26 0.83
C ALA A 92 0.36 3.34 0.34
N THR A 93 -0.45 2.31 0.61
CA THR A 93 -1.88 2.28 0.29
C THR A 93 -2.65 3.38 1.04
N VAL A 94 -2.40 3.54 2.34
CA VAL A 94 -3.05 4.58 3.16
C VAL A 94 -2.65 5.97 2.71
N LEU A 95 -1.37 6.20 2.43
CA LEU A 95 -0.88 7.47 1.90
C LEU A 95 -1.48 7.80 0.53
N THR A 96 -1.59 6.80 -0.35
CA THR A 96 -2.23 6.97 -1.66
C THR A 96 -3.68 7.42 -1.50
N GLN A 97 -4.44 6.79 -0.62
CA GLN A 97 -5.83 7.19 -0.33
C GLN A 97 -5.90 8.63 0.19
N ALA A 98 -5.03 9.00 1.12
CA ALA A 98 -5.01 10.34 1.70
C ALA A 98 -4.68 11.41 0.66
N ILE A 99 -3.63 11.20 -0.14
CA ILE A 99 -3.21 12.13 -1.21
C ILE A 99 -4.32 12.26 -2.26
N LEU A 100 -4.91 11.15 -2.68
CA LEU A 100 -6.01 11.14 -3.65
C LEU A 100 -7.21 11.93 -3.09
N THR A 101 -7.60 11.68 -1.85
CA THR A 101 -8.76 12.32 -1.23
C THR A 101 -8.57 13.83 -1.13
N GLU A 102 -7.42 14.29 -0.66
CA GLU A 102 -7.15 15.73 -0.54
C GLU A 102 -6.95 16.38 -1.92
N GLY A 103 -6.28 15.70 -2.85
CA GLY A 103 -6.15 16.18 -4.22
C GLY A 103 -7.50 16.35 -4.92
N MET A 104 -8.39 15.38 -4.77
CA MET A 104 -9.75 15.43 -5.37
C MET A 104 -10.62 16.55 -4.78
N LYS A 105 -10.51 16.84 -3.47
CA LYS A 105 -11.18 17.99 -2.85
C LYS A 105 -10.76 19.31 -3.50
N ASN A 106 -9.46 19.48 -3.74
CA ASN A 106 -8.93 20.68 -4.37
C ASN A 106 -9.37 20.79 -5.84
N VAL A 107 -9.41 19.68 -6.58
CA VAL A 107 -9.95 19.66 -7.95
C VAL A 107 -11.44 20.04 -7.97
N ALA A 108 -12.22 19.51 -7.04
CA ALA A 108 -13.64 19.84 -6.91
C ALA A 108 -13.86 21.33 -6.56
N ALA A 109 -12.93 21.93 -5.80
CA ALA A 109 -12.92 23.37 -5.51
C ALA A 109 -12.42 24.24 -6.66
N GLY A 110 -12.11 23.67 -7.84
CA GLY A 110 -11.72 24.39 -9.05
C GLY A 110 -10.22 24.55 -9.26
N ALA A 111 -9.37 23.92 -8.44
CA ALA A 111 -7.92 23.96 -8.65
C ALA A 111 -7.52 23.14 -9.90
N ASN A 112 -6.49 23.62 -10.61
CA ASN A 112 -5.98 22.92 -11.79
C ASN A 112 -5.29 21.61 -11.38
N PRO A 113 -5.73 20.45 -11.89
CA PRO A 113 -5.13 19.15 -11.55
C PRO A 113 -3.64 19.04 -11.88
N LEU A 114 -3.18 19.69 -12.95
CA LEU A 114 -1.76 19.69 -13.33
C LEU A 114 -0.90 20.47 -12.34
N ASP A 115 -1.42 21.56 -11.78
CA ASP A 115 -0.69 22.33 -10.77
C ASP A 115 -0.66 21.60 -9.43
N ILE A 116 -1.76 20.90 -9.07
CA ILE A 116 -1.76 20.00 -7.91
C ILE A 116 -0.69 18.92 -8.08
N LYS A 117 -0.64 18.27 -9.26
CA LYS A 117 0.38 17.25 -9.55
C LYS A 117 1.80 17.81 -9.40
N ARG A 118 2.08 18.99 -9.98
CA ARG A 118 3.39 19.65 -9.85
C ARG A 118 3.75 19.95 -8.39
N GLY A 119 2.74 20.35 -7.60
CA GLY A 119 2.91 20.55 -6.16
C GLY A 119 3.25 19.26 -5.41
N ILE A 120 2.55 18.18 -5.71
CA ILE A 120 2.81 16.84 -5.16
C ILE A 120 4.23 16.39 -5.53
N ASP A 121 4.64 16.50 -6.79
CA ASP A 121 5.98 16.10 -7.24
C ASP A 121 7.09 16.82 -6.47
N LYS A 122 6.94 18.16 -6.26
CA LYS A 122 7.89 18.96 -5.46
C LYS A 122 7.91 18.54 -3.98
N ALA A 123 6.73 18.31 -3.40
CA ALA A 123 6.62 17.89 -2.01
C ALA A 123 7.25 16.51 -1.79
N VAL A 124 6.99 15.55 -2.70
CA VAL A 124 7.56 14.21 -2.65
C VAL A 124 9.09 14.25 -2.72
N ALA A 125 9.65 15.03 -3.66
CA ALA A 125 11.11 15.16 -3.75
C ALA A 125 11.71 15.63 -2.44
N LYS A 126 11.12 16.66 -1.81
CA LYS A 126 11.61 17.19 -0.51
C LYS A 126 11.41 16.21 0.64
N LEU A 127 10.26 15.54 0.69
CA LEU A 127 9.98 14.52 1.71
C LEU A 127 10.93 13.33 1.62
N VAL A 128 11.29 12.90 0.42
CA VAL A 128 12.26 11.80 0.22
C VAL A 128 13.64 12.17 0.75
N GLU A 129 14.11 13.40 0.52
CA GLU A 129 15.36 13.90 1.08
C GLU A 129 15.33 13.87 2.62
N GLU A 130 14.24 14.37 3.21
CA GLU A 130 14.08 14.41 4.66
C GLU A 130 14.00 13.01 5.28
N ILE A 131 13.22 12.10 4.70
CA ILE A 131 13.12 10.70 5.15
C ILE A 131 14.48 10.01 5.08
N LYS A 132 15.25 10.23 4.00
CA LYS A 132 16.60 9.68 3.88
C LYS A 132 17.55 10.21 4.96
N SER A 133 17.40 11.48 5.36
CA SER A 133 18.22 12.06 6.43
C SER A 133 17.91 11.49 7.82
N GLN A 134 16.66 11.04 8.02
CA GLN A 134 16.20 10.43 9.27
C GLN A 134 16.36 8.90 9.28
N ALA A 135 16.62 8.28 8.13
CA ALA A 135 16.75 6.84 8.02
C ALA A 135 17.97 6.32 8.77
N GLU A 136 17.74 5.35 9.64
CA GLU A 136 18.79 4.67 10.37
C GLU A 136 19.29 3.46 9.58
N LYS A 137 20.60 3.44 9.30
CA LYS A 137 21.21 2.32 8.61
C LYS A 137 21.42 1.14 9.55
N ILE A 138 21.07 -0.05 9.08
CA ILE A 138 21.20 -1.29 9.87
C ILE A 138 22.65 -1.77 9.97
N GLU A 139 23.47 -1.54 8.95
CA GLU A 139 24.92 -1.81 8.82
C GLU A 139 25.48 -2.82 9.83
N ASN A 140 25.58 -4.07 9.49
CA ASN A 140 26.21 -5.13 10.30
C ASN A 140 25.69 -5.31 11.76
N SER A 141 24.60 -4.66 12.12
CA SER A 141 23.97 -4.83 13.42
C SER A 141 22.98 -6.00 13.39
N TYR A 142 23.45 -7.16 13.76
CA TYR A 142 22.60 -8.37 13.82
C TYR A 142 21.42 -8.22 14.79
N GLU A 143 21.58 -7.41 15.84
CA GLU A 143 20.47 -7.06 16.74
C GLU A 143 19.34 -6.31 16.02
N LYS A 144 19.69 -5.31 15.19
CA LYS A 144 18.70 -4.60 14.39
C LYS A 144 18.07 -5.48 13.31
N ILE A 145 18.85 -6.38 12.72
CA ILE A 145 18.35 -7.38 11.76
C ILE A 145 17.32 -8.29 12.47
N GLU A 146 17.62 -8.77 13.68
CA GLU A 146 16.70 -9.58 14.47
C GLU A 146 15.41 -8.82 14.82
N GLN A 147 15.52 -7.54 15.21
CA GLN A 147 14.38 -6.69 15.52
C GLN A 147 13.47 -6.49 14.30
N VAL A 148 14.04 -6.15 13.13
CA VAL A 148 13.29 -5.98 11.88
C VAL A 148 12.65 -7.30 11.44
N ALA A 149 13.39 -8.40 11.50
CA ALA A 149 12.90 -9.72 11.14
C ALA A 149 11.78 -10.19 12.07
N THR A 150 11.88 -9.90 13.38
CA THR A 150 10.83 -10.17 14.36
C THR A 150 9.53 -9.46 14.00
N ILE A 151 9.61 -8.16 13.70
CA ILE A 151 8.42 -7.38 13.30
C ILE A 151 7.84 -7.92 11.99
N SER A 152 8.67 -8.19 11.00
CA SER A 152 8.26 -8.76 9.72
C SER A 152 7.65 -10.16 9.86
N GLY A 153 8.12 -10.93 10.83
CA GLY A 153 7.59 -12.24 11.24
C GLY A 153 6.35 -12.15 12.14
N ASN A 154 5.60 -11.06 12.10
CA ASN A 154 4.39 -10.85 12.91
C ASN A 154 4.63 -10.83 14.43
N ASN A 155 5.74 -10.20 14.85
CA ASN A 155 6.25 -10.15 16.23
C ASN A 155 6.66 -11.52 16.82
N ASP A 156 7.12 -12.43 15.97
CA ASP A 156 7.66 -13.72 16.38
C ASP A 156 9.18 -13.62 16.57
N PRO A 157 9.69 -13.65 17.83
CA PRO A 157 11.11 -13.54 18.11
C PRO A 157 11.92 -14.77 17.67
N GLU A 158 11.30 -15.95 17.55
CA GLU A 158 12.00 -17.15 17.07
C GLU A 158 12.32 -17.02 15.58
N ILE A 159 11.37 -16.51 14.80
CA ILE A 159 11.58 -16.18 13.38
C ILE A 159 12.65 -15.09 13.25
N GLY A 160 12.57 -14.03 14.06
CA GLY A 160 13.54 -12.95 14.06
C GLY A 160 14.97 -13.43 14.29
N LYS A 161 15.16 -14.25 15.30
CA LYS A 161 16.45 -14.84 15.63
C LYS A 161 16.97 -15.77 14.54
N LEU A 162 16.10 -16.64 14.01
CA LEU A 162 16.48 -17.57 12.92
C LEU A 162 16.99 -16.82 11.69
N ILE A 163 16.33 -15.74 11.30
CA ILE A 163 16.74 -14.91 10.17
C ILE A 163 18.07 -14.21 10.48
N ALA A 164 18.23 -13.62 11.67
CA ALA A 164 19.48 -12.96 12.06
C ALA A 164 20.67 -13.92 12.10
N ASP A 165 20.47 -15.12 12.60
CA ASP A 165 21.51 -16.17 12.62
C ASP A 165 21.85 -16.65 11.20
N GLY A 166 20.85 -16.78 10.32
CA GLY A 166 21.06 -17.08 8.90
C GLY A 166 21.86 -16.00 8.20
N MET A 167 21.52 -14.71 8.41
CA MET A 167 22.26 -13.57 7.86
C MET A 167 23.71 -13.53 8.35
N ARG A 168 23.94 -13.82 9.63
CA ARG A 168 25.29 -13.92 10.20
C ARG A 168 26.11 -15.05 9.55
N ALA A 169 25.47 -16.19 9.26
CA ALA A 169 26.15 -17.34 8.65
C ALA A 169 26.59 -17.09 7.22
N VAL A 170 25.84 -16.26 6.46
CA VAL A 170 26.18 -15.93 5.06
C VAL A 170 27.05 -14.67 4.93
N SER A 171 27.43 -14.03 6.03
CA SER A 171 28.36 -12.88 6.07
C SER A 171 27.91 -11.71 5.19
N VAL A 172 26.68 -11.32 5.27
CA VAL A 172 26.12 -10.13 4.60
C VAL A 172 26.21 -8.92 5.49
#